data_43947895a9bb52d60170112421292895
#
_entry.id   43947895a9bb52d60170112421292895
#
_cell.length_a   1.000
_cell.length_b   1.000
_cell.length_c   1.000
_cell.angle_alpha   90.00
_cell.angle_beta   90.00
_cell.angle_gamma   90.00
#
_symmetry.space_group_name_H-M   'P 1'
#
loop_
_entity.id
_entity.type
_entity.pdbx_description
1 polymer ?
#
loop_
_entity_poly.entity_id
_entity_poly.type
_entity_poly.pdbx_seq_one_letter_code
_entity_poly.pdbx_strand_id
1 'polypeptide(L)' 'MHLSDYMAARGLTDDQVALEIGCTRPTVSRIRRRLVRPDWPTIQALEKFSYGAITANDFVNLKGAKNGDKRG' A
#
# COMPACT_ATOMS: atom_id res chain seq x y z
N MET A 1 -3.32 3.72 -9.02
CA MET A 1 -3.65 2.26 -8.94
C MET A 1 -3.38 1.76 -7.54
N HIS A 2 -4.32 1.05 -6.98
CA HIS A 2 -4.12 0.51 -5.64
C HIS A 2 -3.11 -0.64 -5.67
N LEU A 3 -2.48 -0.91 -4.53
CA LEU A 3 -1.49 -1.97 -4.44
C LEU A 3 -2.04 -3.33 -4.88
N SER A 4 -3.27 -3.67 -4.49
CA SER A 4 -3.83 -4.95 -4.87
C SER A 4 -3.96 -5.10 -6.37
N ASP A 5 -4.36 -4.04 -7.05
CA ASP A 5 -4.49 -4.05 -8.49
C ASP A 5 -3.13 -4.16 -9.17
N TYR A 6 -2.16 -3.45 -8.64
CA TYR A 6 -0.80 -3.48 -9.20
C TYR A 6 -0.19 -4.87 -9.05
N MET A 7 -0.37 -5.49 -7.88
CA MET A 7 0.15 -6.82 -7.64
C MET A 7 -0.52 -7.85 -8.55
N ALA A 8 -1.82 -7.74 -8.74
CA ALA A 8 -2.54 -8.65 -9.62
C ALA A 8 -2.07 -8.50 -11.07
N ALA A 9 -1.88 -7.26 -11.50
CA ALA A 9 -1.46 -7.00 -12.87
C ALA A 9 -0.06 -7.53 -13.15
N ARG A 10 0.80 -7.56 -12.12
CA ARG A 10 2.18 -7.98 -12.29
C ARG A 10 2.45 -9.38 -11.78
N GLY A 11 1.47 -10.03 -11.18
CA GLY A 11 1.67 -11.36 -10.62
C GLY A 11 2.61 -11.38 -9.43
N LEU A 12 2.59 -10.34 -8.61
CA LEU A 12 3.48 -10.21 -7.46
C LEU A 12 2.87 -10.84 -6.23
N THR A 13 3.74 -11.33 -5.34
CA THR A 13 3.29 -11.88 -4.06
C THR A 13 3.57 -10.87 -2.95
N ASP A 14 2.94 -11.10 -1.80
CA ASP A 14 3.18 -10.24 -0.64
C ASP A 14 4.65 -10.24 -0.25
N ASP A 15 5.31 -11.40 -0.31
CA ASP A 15 6.72 -11.50 0.00
C ASP A 15 7.58 -10.65 -0.92
N GLN A 16 7.28 -10.68 -2.21
CA GLN A 16 8.06 -9.91 -3.17
C GLN A 16 7.94 -8.42 -2.90
N VAL A 17 6.73 -7.96 -2.66
CA VAL A 17 6.51 -6.55 -2.38
C VAL A 17 7.18 -6.16 -1.07
N ALA A 18 7.07 -7.00 -0.05
CA ALA A 18 7.67 -6.72 1.25
C ALA A 18 9.18 -6.53 1.14
N LEU A 19 9.83 -7.36 0.35
CA LEU A 19 11.26 -7.23 0.14
C LEU A 19 11.59 -5.91 -0.57
N GLU A 20 10.81 -5.56 -1.55
CA GLU A 20 11.10 -4.35 -2.34
C GLU A 20 10.89 -3.07 -1.55
N ILE A 21 9.89 -3.03 -0.71
CA ILE A 21 9.58 -1.80 0.02
C ILE A 21 10.08 -1.81 1.46
N GLY A 22 10.73 -2.89 1.88
CA GLY A 22 11.31 -2.94 3.22
C GLY A 22 10.32 -3.16 4.35
N CYS A 23 9.23 -3.85 4.06
CA CYS A 23 8.22 -4.17 5.08
C CYS A 23 8.15 -5.66 5.30
N THR A 24 7.28 -6.09 6.20
CA THR A 24 7.05 -7.51 6.42
C THR A 24 5.86 -7.96 5.57
N ARG A 25 5.77 -9.26 5.35
CA ARG A 25 4.68 -9.83 4.57
C ARG A 25 3.31 -9.50 5.17
N PRO A 26 3.09 -9.65 6.48
CA PRO A 26 1.80 -9.29 7.05
C PRO A 26 1.42 -7.83 6.82
N THR A 27 2.41 -6.92 6.86
CA THR A 27 2.14 -5.51 6.60
C THR A 27 1.64 -5.31 5.18
N VAL A 28 2.30 -5.94 4.21
CA VAL A 28 1.87 -5.83 2.81
C VAL A 28 0.48 -6.40 2.63
N SER A 29 0.20 -7.53 3.27
CA SER A 29 -1.11 -8.15 3.18
C SER A 29 -2.20 -7.21 3.70
N ARG A 30 -1.96 -6.56 4.81
CA ARG A 30 -2.94 -5.63 5.38
C ARG A 30 -3.17 -4.43 4.47
N ILE A 31 -2.11 -3.90 3.89
CA ILE A 31 -2.24 -2.77 2.97
C ILE A 31 -3.02 -3.19 1.72
N ARG A 32 -2.67 -4.35 1.16
CA ARG A 32 -3.32 -4.87 -0.03
C ARG A 32 -4.81 -5.08 0.19
N ARG A 33 -5.17 -5.56 1.38
CA ARG A 33 -6.55 -5.86 1.72
C ARG A 33 -7.32 -4.65 2.24
N ARG A 34 -6.67 -3.50 2.25
CA ARG A 34 -7.28 -2.23 2.69
C ARG A 34 -7.68 -2.23 4.16
N LEU A 35 -6.95 -3.00 4.96
CA LEU A 35 -7.21 -3.04 6.40
C LEU A 35 -6.50 -1.91 7.13
N VAL A 36 -5.39 -1.41 6.58
CA VAL A 36 -4.66 -0.31 7.17
C VAL A 36 -4.19 0.62 6.08
N ARG A 37 -3.96 1.88 6.43
CA ARG A 37 -3.36 2.83 5.51
C ARG A 37 -1.86 2.89 5.84
N PRO A 38 -0.98 2.77 4.84
CA PRO A 38 0.45 2.82 5.11
C PRO A 38 0.87 4.22 5.54
N ASP A 39 1.97 4.31 6.27
CA ASP A 39 2.51 5.59 6.67
C ASP A 39 3.24 6.21 5.47
N TRP A 40 3.67 7.46 5.64
CA TRP A 40 4.26 8.21 4.54
C TRP A 40 5.50 7.55 3.95
N PRO A 41 6.47 7.08 4.75
CA PRO A 41 7.63 6.41 4.17
C PRO A 41 7.27 5.18 3.36
N THR A 42 6.27 4.43 3.80
CA THR A 42 5.82 3.25 3.08
C THR A 42 5.14 3.64 1.76
N ILE A 43 4.35 4.71 1.79
CA ILE A 43 3.72 5.22 0.58
C ILE A 43 4.77 5.63 -0.44
N GLN A 44 5.82 6.32 0.02
CA GLN A 44 6.89 6.73 -0.86
C GLN A 44 7.61 5.52 -1.47
N ALA A 45 7.84 4.50 -0.67
CA ALA A 45 8.47 3.28 -1.16
C ALA A 45 7.59 2.58 -2.20
N LEU A 46 6.29 2.54 -1.97
CA LEU A 46 5.35 1.96 -2.92
C LEU A 46 5.32 2.75 -4.23
N GLU A 47 5.38 4.05 -4.12
CA GLU A 47 5.38 4.89 -5.30
C GLU A 47 6.62 4.63 -6.14
N LYS A 48 7.79 4.55 -5.51
CA LYS A 48 9.02 4.25 -6.22
C LYS A 48 9.01 2.86 -6.80
N PHE A 49 8.54 1.90 -6.02
CA PHE A 49 8.50 0.51 -6.45
C PHE A 49 7.63 0.34 -7.69
N SER A 50 6.54 1.08 -7.77
CA SER A 50 5.58 0.93 -8.86
C SER A 50 5.80 1.95 -9.98
N TYR A 51 6.88 2.71 -9.90
CA TYR A 51 7.19 3.76 -10.90
C TYR A 51 6.04 4.76 -11.03
N GLY A 52 5.44 5.11 -9.90
CA GLY A 52 4.38 6.10 -9.87
C GLY A 52 2.98 5.56 -10.13
N ALA A 53 2.84 4.25 -10.35
CA ALA A 53 1.52 3.67 -10.55
C ALA A 53 0.70 3.65 -9.25
N ILE A 54 1.38 3.46 -8.12
CA ILE A 54 0.75 3.52 -6.81
C ILE A 54 1.13 4.86 -6.21
N THR A 55 0.14 5.66 -5.85
CA THR A 55 0.41 6.99 -5.32
C THR A 55 -0.29 7.17 -3.98
N ALA A 56 0.02 8.25 -3.30
CA ALA A 56 -0.63 8.56 -2.03
C ALA A 56 -2.15 8.69 -2.19
N ASN A 57 -2.60 9.18 -3.34
CA ASN A 57 -4.03 9.30 -3.59
C ASN A 57 -4.75 7.97 -3.52
N ASP A 58 -4.08 6.88 -3.84
CA ASP A 58 -4.70 5.57 -3.81
C ASP A 58 -5.05 5.15 -2.39
N PHE A 59 -4.46 5.78 -1.40
CA PHE A 59 -4.70 5.44 0.00
C PHE A 59 -5.59 6.45 0.73
N VAL A 60 -5.69 7.66 0.24
CA VAL A 60 -6.51 8.66 0.93
C VAL A 60 -8.00 8.42 0.72
N ASN A 61 -8.36 7.61 -0.26
CA ASN A 61 -9.76 7.32 -0.52
C ASN A 61 -10.28 6.09 0.19
N LEU A 62 -9.50 5.51 1.07
CA LEU A 62 -9.96 4.35 1.82
C LEU A 62 -11.02 4.79 2.80
N LYS A 63 -12.07 4.00 2.90
CA LYS A 63 -13.11 4.36 3.80
C LYS A 63 -12.66 4.53 5.21
N GLY A 64 -11.82 3.68 5.69
CA GLY A 64 -11.32 3.77 7.04
C GLY A 64 -10.54 5.02 7.32
N ALA A 65 -9.98 5.61 6.32
CA ALA A 65 -9.17 6.80 6.51
C ALA A 65 -10.00 7.99 6.93
N LYS A 66 -11.27 7.96 6.64
CA LYS A 66 -12.06 9.06 7.00
C LYS A 66 -12.23 9.19 8.46
N ASN A 67 -12.20 8.13 9.10
CA ASN A 67 -12.35 8.19 10.46
C ASN A 67 -11.23 8.41 11.19
N GLY A 68 -10.61 8.18 10.85
CA GLY A 68 -9.62 8.32 11.54
C GLY A 68 -9.04 9.36 11.72
N ASP A 69 -9.32 9.57 11.23
CA ASP A 69 -8.76 10.23 11.35
C ASP A 69 -8.57 10.78 12.20
N LYS A 70 -8.85 10.83 12.61
CA LYS A 70 -8.67 11.15 13.42
C LYS A 70 -8.03 10.79 14.26
N ARG A 71 -7.81 10.31 14.25
CA ARG A 71 -7.20 9.91 14.94
C ARG A 71 -6.54 9.87 15.10
N GLY A 72 -6.68 9.99 14.62
CA GLY A 72 -6.16 9.90 14.74
C GLY A 72 -5.81 9.64 14.84
#